data_24e3594ab7295caef5aaf3656c8e3ece
#
_entry.id   24e3594ab7295caef5aaf3656c8e3ece
#
_cell.length_a   1.000
_cell.length_b   1.000
_cell.length_c   1.000
_cell.angle_alpha   90.00
_cell.angle_beta   90.00
_cell.angle_gamma   90.00
#
_symmetry.space_group_name_H-M   'P 1'
#
loop_
_entity.id
_entity.type
_entity.pdbx_description
1 polymer ?
#
loop_
_entity_poly.entity_id
_entity_poly.type
_entity_poly.pdbx_seq_one_letter_code
_entity_poly.pdbx_strand_id
1 'polypeptide(L)'
;LYAYYAVNAPAWDLANAKTNLKKDANGNYVVDEAITAETAKIKAADRFGVNCITKNGSKLVFKNINGVKVEKTVKLFIPVTVSHKWGTMTANVTIELHPEEPAN
;
A
#
# COMPACT_ATOMS: atom_id res chain seq x y z
N LEU A 1 -10.42 -33.11 -16.32
CA LEU A 1 -10.15 -31.84 -16.98
C LEU A 1 -10.43 -30.68 -16.09
N TYR A 2 -9.54 -29.79 -16.06
CA TYR A 2 -9.66 -28.58 -15.26
C TYR A 2 -10.36 -27.52 -16.05
N ALA A 3 -11.23 -26.83 -15.41
CA ALA A 3 -11.66 -25.56 -15.94
C ALA A 3 -10.53 -24.58 -15.68
N TYR A 4 -9.75 -24.31 -16.65
CA TYR A 4 -8.76 -23.29 -16.54
C TYR A 4 -9.40 -21.94 -16.68
N TYR A 5 -9.26 -21.16 -15.67
CA TYR A 5 -9.58 -19.77 -15.80
C TYR A 5 -8.32 -19.08 -16.27
N ALA A 6 -8.36 -18.53 -17.45
CA ALA A 6 -7.28 -17.70 -17.90
C ALA A 6 -7.28 -16.44 -17.03
N VAL A 7 -6.55 -16.50 -15.94
CA VAL A 7 -6.41 -15.36 -15.03
C VAL A 7 -5.21 -14.57 -15.50
N ASN A 8 -5.44 -13.33 -15.87
CA ASN A 8 -4.36 -12.42 -16.20
C ASN A 8 -3.57 -12.10 -14.93
N ALA A 9 -2.31 -11.72 -15.11
CA ALA A 9 -1.50 -11.29 -13.99
C ALA A 9 -2.21 -10.17 -13.25
N PRO A 10 -2.17 -10.15 -11.89
CA PRO A 10 -2.80 -9.08 -11.13
C PRO A 10 -2.26 -7.71 -11.52
N ALA A 11 -3.16 -6.75 -11.61
CA ALA A 11 -2.79 -5.36 -11.83
C ALA A 11 -2.71 -4.65 -10.48
N TRP A 12 -1.52 -4.19 -10.14
CA TRP A 12 -1.25 -3.50 -8.89
C TRP A 12 -1.36 -2.00 -9.10
N ASP A 13 -2.27 -1.36 -8.39
CA ASP A 13 -2.41 0.09 -8.47
C ASP A 13 -1.54 0.75 -7.41
N LEU A 14 -0.25 0.78 -7.67
CA LEU A 14 0.75 1.24 -6.70
C LEU A 14 0.63 2.73 -6.42
N ALA A 15 0.27 3.51 -7.43
CA ALA A 15 0.15 4.97 -7.27
C ALA A 15 -0.99 5.36 -6.34
N ASN A 16 -2.01 4.52 -6.22
CA ASN A 16 -3.15 4.77 -5.35
C ASN A 16 -3.11 3.98 -4.05
N ALA A 17 -1.98 3.40 -3.71
CA ALA A 17 -1.78 2.80 -2.39
C ALA A 17 -2.03 3.86 -1.32
N LYS A 18 -2.81 3.49 -0.30
CA LYS A 18 -3.18 4.39 0.79
C LYS A 18 -2.58 3.91 2.10
N THR A 19 -2.66 4.75 3.11
CA THR A 19 -2.05 4.47 4.40
C THR A 19 -3.09 4.53 5.50
N ASN A 20 -2.71 4.03 6.67
CA ASN A 20 -3.48 4.21 7.91
C ASN A 20 -3.08 5.50 8.64
N LEU A 21 -2.70 6.51 7.88
CA LEU A 21 -2.33 7.81 8.44
C LEU A 21 -3.51 8.77 8.37
N LYS A 22 -3.51 9.71 9.31
CA LYS A 22 -4.39 10.87 9.31
C LYS A 22 -3.58 12.08 9.72
N LYS A 23 -4.13 13.27 9.52
CA LYS A 23 -3.52 14.48 10.04
C LYS A 23 -4.14 14.83 11.38
N ASP A 24 -3.30 15.15 12.34
CA ASP A 24 -3.76 15.65 13.64
C ASP A 24 -4.13 17.14 13.56
N ALA A 25 -4.50 17.72 14.71
CA ALA A 25 -4.90 19.12 14.76
C ALA A 25 -3.79 20.09 14.35
N ASN A 26 -2.54 19.67 14.45
CA ASN A 26 -1.36 20.47 14.09
C ASN A 26 -0.92 20.22 12.63
N GLY A 27 -1.64 19.39 11.90
CA GLY A 27 -1.30 19.07 10.52
C GLY A 27 -0.21 18.01 10.38
N ASN A 28 0.15 17.33 11.45
CA ASN A 28 1.13 16.26 11.41
C ASN A 28 0.48 14.93 11.06
N TYR A 29 1.19 14.08 10.32
CA TYR A 29 0.73 12.74 10.03
C TYR A 29 0.93 11.83 11.23
N VAL A 30 -0.13 11.17 11.63
CA VAL A 30 -0.11 10.20 12.74
C VAL A 30 -0.81 8.92 12.32
N VAL A 31 -0.39 7.81 12.90
CA VAL A 31 -1.02 6.51 12.65
C VAL A 31 -2.34 6.44 13.42
N ASP A 32 -3.39 5.99 12.73
CA ASP A 32 -4.67 5.67 13.34
C ASP A 32 -5.00 4.22 12.99
N GLU A 33 -4.89 3.35 13.98
CA GLU A 33 -5.10 1.91 13.76
C GLU A 33 -6.55 1.55 13.41
N ALA A 34 -7.49 2.46 13.62
CA ALA A 34 -8.88 2.25 13.22
C ALA A 34 -9.10 2.41 11.71
N ILE A 35 -8.15 2.98 10.99
CA ILE A 35 -8.26 3.16 9.54
C ILE A 35 -8.07 1.81 8.86
N THR A 36 -9.00 1.49 7.97
CA THR A 36 -8.97 0.28 7.14
C THR A 36 -8.69 0.65 5.69
N ALA A 37 -8.54 -0.36 4.84
CA ALA A 37 -8.38 -0.14 3.39
C ALA A 37 -9.55 0.67 2.81
N GLU A 38 -10.75 0.48 3.35
CA GLU A 38 -11.96 1.16 2.88
C GLU A 38 -12.07 2.59 3.37
N THR A 39 -11.49 2.90 4.52
CA THR A 39 -11.57 4.23 5.11
C THR A 39 -10.31 5.07 4.92
N ALA A 40 -9.26 4.48 4.41
CA ALA A 40 -7.99 5.17 4.19
C ALA A 40 -8.14 6.30 3.18
N LYS A 41 -7.54 7.44 3.46
CA LYS A 41 -7.63 8.64 2.61
C LYS A 41 -6.28 9.19 2.20
N ILE A 42 -5.24 8.95 2.98
CA ILE A 42 -3.91 9.49 2.72
C ILE A 42 -3.14 8.50 1.86
N LYS A 43 -2.69 8.95 0.69
CA LYS A 43 -1.91 8.10 -0.20
C LYS A 43 -0.49 7.92 0.31
N ALA A 44 0.07 6.73 0.07
CA ALA A 44 1.46 6.47 0.40
C ALA A 44 2.38 7.47 -0.31
N ALA A 45 2.07 7.82 -1.56
CA ALA A 45 2.88 8.78 -2.32
C ALA A 45 2.90 10.16 -1.67
N ASP A 46 1.82 10.57 -1.02
CA ASP A 46 1.76 11.87 -0.34
C ASP A 46 2.70 11.94 0.86
N ARG A 47 2.91 10.82 1.51
CA ARG A 47 3.77 10.76 2.69
C ARG A 47 5.21 10.40 2.37
N PHE A 48 5.40 9.40 1.51
CA PHE A 48 6.71 8.80 1.28
C PHE A 48 7.33 9.19 -0.06
N GLY A 49 6.58 9.83 -0.93
CA GLY A 49 7.05 10.30 -2.22
C GLY A 49 6.45 9.54 -3.40
N VAL A 50 6.39 10.19 -4.54
CA VAL A 50 5.90 9.57 -5.78
C VAL A 50 6.81 8.40 -6.14
N ASN A 51 6.19 7.30 -6.53
CA ASN A 51 6.90 6.05 -6.85
C ASN A 51 7.60 5.41 -5.65
N CYS A 52 7.10 5.66 -4.42
CA CYS A 52 7.64 5.01 -3.24
C CYS A 52 7.42 3.49 -3.26
N ILE A 53 6.41 3.02 -3.98
CA ILE A 53 6.16 1.60 -4.18
C ILE A 53 6.35 1.29 -5.65
N THR A 54 7.22 0.34 -5.95
CA THR A 54 7.48 -0.10 -7.31
C THR A 54 7.43 -1.61 -7.37
N LYS A 55 7.31 -2.13 -8.57
CA LYS A 55 7.30 -3.57 -8.81
C LYS A 55 8.56 -3.95 -9.56
N ASN A 56 9.27 -4.93 -9.02
CA ASN A 56 10.45 -5.49 -9.68
C ASN A 56 10.22 -6.99 -9.86
N GLY A 57 9.83 -7.38 -11.07
CA GLY A 57 9.41 -8.75 -11.33
C GLY A 57 8.17 -9.10 -10.52
N SER A 58 8.25 -10.12 -9.67
CA SER A 58 7.14 -10.53 -8.81
C SER A 58 7.20 -9.89 -7.43
N LYS A 59 8.14 -8.98 -7.19
CA LYS A 59 8.34 -8.36 -5.88
C LYS A 59 7.89 -6.92 -5.88
N LEU A 60 7.27 -6.51 -4.79
CA LEU A 60 7.02 -5.11 -4.52
C LEU A 60 8.20 -4.55 -3.73
N VAL A 61 8.64 -3.38 -4.11
CA VAL A 61 9.76 -2.69 -3.46
C VAL A 61 9.25 -1.37 -2.91
N PHE A 62 9.46 -1.15 -1.62
CA PHE A 62 9.14 0.12 -1.00
C PHE A 62 10.42 0.94 -0.80
N LYS A 63 10.35 2.22 -1.14
CA LYS A 63 11.44 3.16 -0.91
C LYS A 63 10.86 4.42 -0.29
N ASN A 64 11.38 4.80 0.87
CA ASN A 64 10.97 6.02 1.56
C ASN A 64 11.69 7.22 0.92
N ILE A 65 11.13 7.73 -0.17
CA ILE A 65 11.78 8.76 -0.99
C ILE A 65 11.90 10.07 -0.23
N ASN A 66 10.87 10.43 0.52
CA ASN A 66 10.89 11.68 1.29
C ASN A 66 11.70 11.58 2.57
N GLY A 67 12.20 10.40 2.90
CA GLY A 67 13.03 10.23 4.10
C GLY A 67 12.30 10.50 5.39
N VAL A 68 10.99 10.28 5.43
CA VAL A 68 10.21 10.55 6.64
C VAL A 68 10.47 9.48 7.69
N LYS A 69 10.43 9.91 8.95
CA LYS A 69 10.64 8.97 10.05
C LYS A 69 9.39 8.16 10.29
N VAL A 70 9.55 6.84 10.38
CA VAL A 70 8.49 5.92 10.73
C VAL A 70 8.63 5.58 12.19
N GLU A 71 7.75 6.12 13.02
CA GLU A 71 7.81 5.94 14.48
C GLU A 71 6.89 4.81 14.96
N LYS A 72 5.82 4.57 14.22
CA LYS A 72 4.86 3.49 14.46
C LYS A 72 4.63 2.72 13.17
N THR A 73 4.19 1.49 13.28
CA THR A 73 3.89 0.68 12.11
C THR A 73 2.84 1.38 11.23
N VAL A 74 3.21 1.61 9.98
CA VAL A 74 2.32 2.18 8.97
C VAL A 74 1.82 1.04 8.09
N LYS A 75 0.52 0.96 7.90
CA LYS A 75 -0.08 0.02 6.96
C LYS A 75 -0.26 0.68 5.61
N LEU A 76 0.15 -0.04 4.57
CA LEU A 76 -0.08 0.36 3.19
C LEU A 76 -1.16 -0.53 2.60
N PHE A 77 -2.21 0.06 2.07
CA PHE A 77 -3.31 -0.65 1.43
C PHE A 77 -3.18 -0.47 -0.08
N ILE A 78 -2.85 -1.53 -0.78
CA ILE A 78 -2.55 -1.48 -2.21
C ILE A 78 -3.69 -2.13 -2.98
N PRO A 79 -4.41 -1.37 -3.83
CA PRO A 79 -5.46 -1.96 -4.66
C PRO A 79 -4.86 -2.92 -5.69
N VAL A 80 -5.45 -4.08 -5.79
CA VAL A 80 -5.06 -5.12 -6.75
C VAL A 80 -6.29 -5.56 -7.51
N THR A 81 -6.20 -5.56 -8.82
CA THR A 81 -7.28 -6.01 -9.68
C THR A 81 -6.87 -7.26 -10.42
N VAL A 82 -7.70 -8.28 -10.33
CA VAL A 82 -7.52 -9.54 -11.05
C VAL A 82 -8.65 -9.68 -12.06
N SER A 83 -8.31 -9.82 -13.32
CA SER A 83 -9.27 -9.97 -14.40
C SER A 83 -9.25 -11.39 -14.92
N HIS A 84 -10.43 -11.93 -15.19
CA HIS A 84 -10.59 -13.21 -15.83
C HIS A 84 -11.82 -13.14 -16.74
N LYS A 85 -12.06 -14.20 -17.51
CA LYS A 85 -13.09 -14.14 -18.55
C LYS A 85 -14.50 -13.92 -18.04
N TRP A 86 -14.76 -14.14 -16.76
CA TRP A 86 -16.10 -13.93 -16.16
C TRP A 86 -16.21 -12.62 -15.39
N GLY A 87 -15.18 -11.83 -15.36
CA GLY A 87 -15.26 -10.54 -14.67
C GLY A 87 -13.95 -10.14 -14.03
N THR A 88 -14.05 -9.14 -13.20
CA THR A 88 -12.91 -8.50 -12.55
C THR A 88 -13.16 -8.47 -11.06
N MET A 89 -12.14 -8.79 -10.28
CA MET A 89 -12.15 -8.68 -8.83
C MET A 89 -11.10 -7.68 -8.40
N THR A 90 -11.47 -6.81 -7.47
CA THR A 90 -10.53 -5.87 -6.86
C THR A 90 -10.45 -6.16 -5.37
N ALA A 91 -9.25 -6.21 -4.86
CA ALA A 91 -8.98 -6.42 -3.46
C ALA A 91 -7.88 -5.46 -3.01
N ASN A 92 -7.67 -5.36 -1.72
CA ASN A 92 -6.56 -4.59 -1.17
C ASN A 92 -5.57 -5.54 -0.50
N VAL A 93 -4.30 -5.36 -0.82
CA VAL A 93 -3.22 -6.06 -0.13
C VAL A 93 -2.65 -5.11 0.91
N THR A 94 -2.52 -5.59 2.13
CA THR A 94 -1.98 -4.79 3.22
C THR A 94 -0.52 -5.17 3.47
N ILE A 95 0.34 -4.17 3.45
CA ILE A 95 1.76 -4.31 3.77
C ILE A 95 2.04 -3.44 4.98
N GLU A 96 2.84 -3.93 5.90
CA GLU A 96 3.23 -3.18 7.08
C GLU A 96 4.65 -2.65 6.95
N LEU A 97 4.80 -1.36 7.21
CA LEU A 97 6.11 -0.73 7.34
C LEU A 97 6.39 -0.57 8.83
N HIS A 98 7.37 -1.29 9.30
CA HIS A 98 7.76 -1.22 10.70
C HIS A 98 8.81 -0.14 10.91
N PRO A 99 8.84 0.49 12.10
CA PRO A 99 9.92 1.39 12.45
C PRO A 99 11.28 0.69 12.35
N GLU A 100 12.29 1.45 11.93
CA GLU A 100 13.64 0.93 11.94
C GLU A 100 14.10 0.71 13.38
N GLU A 101 14.73 -0.44 13.63
CA GLU A 101 15.32 -0.68 14.92
C GLU A 101 16.60 0.14 15.04
N PRO A 102 16.88 0.68 16.24
CA PRO A 102 18.14 1.38 16.46
C PRO A 102 19.31 0.45 16.19
N ALA A 103 20.32 0.99 15.53
CA ALA A 103 21.57 0.26 15.35
C ALA A 103 22.24 0.11 16.71
N ASN A 104 22.63 -1.10 17.04
CA ASN A 104 23.35 -1.39 18.27
C ASN A 104 24.84 -1.52 18.00
#